data_f9533261b41868c5a55d85f1d495992e
#
_entry.id   f9533261b41868c5a55d85f1d495992e
#
_cell.length_a   1.000
_cell.length_b   1.000
_cell.length_c   1.000
_cell.angle_alpha   90.00
_cell.angle_beta   90.00
_cell.angle_gamma   90.00
#
_symmetry.space_group_name_H-M   'P 1'
#
loop_
_entity.id
_entity.type
_entity.pdbx_description
1 polymer ?
#
loop_
_entity_poly.entity_id
_entity_poly.type
_entity_poly.pdbx_seq_one_letter_code
_entity_poly.pdbx_strand_id
1 'polypeptide(L)'
;MKIRTTQIALLTLLLAAPLAHATSVTGTVTDKTTGKPAAGDTIVLVDVQAGMGEVATAKTDANGKYTLKEPGPGPYLVRVTHQGSPYFIAAPQGSGPGDIPVFDVAPRVQGVFIEADVIQFEAENGQLTVNERYFVHNNSSPPLTQWSAKSFQVILPADATNP
;
A
#
# COMPACT_ATOMS: atom_id res chain seq x y z
N MET A 1 -17.60 -51.02 49.55
CA MET A 1 -16.49 -50.19 49.03
C MET A 1 -17.07 -49.23 47.99
N LYS A 2 -17.34 -47.96 48.38
CA LYS A 2 -17.96 -46.92 47.54
C LYS A 2 -16.85 -46.07 46.92
N ILE A 3 -16.53 -46.29 45.67
CA ILE A 3 -15.56 -45.49 44.92
C ILE A 3 -16.26 -44.21 44.46
N ARG A 4 -15.70 -43.07 44.88
CA ARG A 4 -16.24 -41.73 44.64
C ARG A 4 -16.11 -41.36 43.18
N THR A 5 -17.23 -41.23 42.52
CA THR A 5 -17.41 -40.82 41.09
C THR A 5 -17.19 -39.31 40.83
N THR A 6 -16.68 -38.57 41.84
CA THR A 6 -16.64 -37.08 41.78
C THR A 6 -15.28 -36.53 41.29
N GLN A 7 -14.28 -37.33 40.98
CA GLN A 7 -12.96 -36.84 40.56
C GLN A 7 -12.66 -36.94 39.06
N ILE A 8 -13.56 -37.55 38.27
CA ILE A 8 -13.37 -37.68 36.82
C ILE A 8 -13.92 -36.47 36.04
N ALA A 9 -14.83 -35.69 36.65
CA ALA A 9 -15.45 -34.53 35.98
C ALA A 9 -14.57 -33.26 35.91
N LEU A 10 -13.43 -33.20 36.62
CA LEU A 10 -12.59 -32.01 36.69
C LEU A 10 -11.42 -32.02 35.69
N LEU A 11 -11.17 -33.12 35.00
CA LEU A 11 -10.03 -33.25 34.05
C LEU A 11 -10.40 -33.01 32.60
N THR A 12 -11.68 -32.89 32.26
CA THR A 12 -12.13 -32.66 30.85
C THR A 12 -12.38 -31.20 30.48
N LEU A 13 -12.25 -30.27 31.44
CA LEU A 13 -12.53 -28.81 31.17
C LEU A 13 -11.30 -28.01 30.76
N LEU A 14 -10.13 -28.64 30.58
CA LEU A 14 -8.88 -27.90 30.35
C LEU A 14 -8.39 -27.91 28.89
N LEU A 15 -9.18 -28.35 27.92
CA LEU A 15 -8.71 -28.50 26.51
C LEU A 15 -9.47 -27.68 25.47
N ALA A 16 -10.27 -26.71 25.86
CA ALA A 16 -10.85 -25.75 24.94
C ALA A 16 -10.12 -24.40 25.04
N ALA A 17 -8.80 -24.39 24.80
CA ALA A 17 -8.11 -23.16 24.50
C ALA A 17 -8.61 -22.71 23.11
N PRO A 18 -9.18 -21.50 22.95
CA PRO A 18 -9.52 -21.00 21.62
C PRO A 18 -8.20 -20.93 20.85
N LEU A 19 -8.12 -21.67 19.75
CA LEU A 19 -7.07 -21.47 18.75
C LEU A 19 -7.26 -20.05 18.22
N ALA A 20 -6.48 -19.11 18.75
CA ALA A 20 -6.39 -17.78 18.17
C ALA A 20 -5.86 -17.96 16.76
N HIS A 21 -6.75 -17.89 15.77
CA HIS A 21 -6.37 -17.88 14.36
C HIS A 21 -5.65 -16.55 14.13
N ALA A 22 -4.33 -16.59 14.01
CA ALA A 22 -3.58 -15.45 13.56
C ALA A 22 -3.99 -15.20 12.10
N THR A 23 -4.77 -14.17 11.88
CA THR A 23 -5.09 -13.70 10.53
C THR A 23 -3.83 -13.20 9.85
N SER A 24 -3.72 -13.42 8.54
CA SER A 24 -2.57 -13.01 7.75
C SER A 24 -3.00 -12.42 6.43
N VAL A 25 -2.34 -11.34 6.03
CA VAL A 25 -2.43 -10.74 4.71
C VAL A 25 -1.44 -11.44 3.79
N THR A 26 -1.92 -12.08 2.74
CA THR A 26 -1.10 -12.78 1.75
C THR A 26 -1.35 -12.22 0.36
N GLY A 27 -0.37 -12.33 -0.53
CA GLY A 27 -0.52 -11.92 -1.92
C GLY A 27 0.70 -12.24 -2.75
N THR A 28 0.66 -11.78 -4.00
CA THR A 28 1.78 -11.84 -4.94
C THR A 28 2.09 -10.44 -5.46
N VAL A 29 3.33 -10.19 -5.84
CA VAL A 29 3.76 -8.98 -6.52
C VAL A 29 4.30 -9.38 -7.88
N THR A 30 3.72 -8.77 -8.93
CA THR A 30 4.11 -9.04 -10.32
C THR A 30 4.61 -7.76 -10.97
N ASP A 31 5.83 -7.78 -11.48
CA ASP A 31 6.34 -6.72 -12.34
C ASP A 31 5.67 -6.81 -13.72
N LYS A 32 4.80 -5.85 -14.01
CA LYS A 32 4.03 -5.81 -15.27
C LYS A 32 4.84 -5.24 -16.45
N THR A 33 6.00 -4.64 -16.21
CA THR A 33 6.92 -4.26 -17.30
C THR A 33 7.53 -5.49 -17.94
N THR A 34 7.94 -6.47 -17.12
CA THR A 34 8.63 -7.68 -17.58
C THR A 34 7.72 -8.92 -17.62
N GLY A 35 6.57 -8.89 -16.96
CA GLY A 35 5.67 -10.03 -16.77
C GLY A 35 6.18 -11.05 -15.76
N LYS A 36 7.20 -10.74 -14.98
CA LYS A 36 7.85 -11.65 -14.03
C LYS A 36 7.42 -11.40 -12.58
N PRO A 37 7.56 -12.40 -11.68
CA PRO A 37 7.43 -12.16 -10.24
C PRO A 37 8.43 -11.10 -9.77
N ALA A 38 7.97 -10.14 -8.96
CA ALA A 38 8.83 -9.14 -8.33
C ALA A 38 9.41 -9.71 -7.03
N ALA A 39 10.58 -10.35 -7.12
CA ALA A 39 11.26 -10.99 -6.00
C ALA A 39 12.11 -10.00 -5.20
N GLY A 40 12.12 -10.14 -3.85
CA GLY A 40 12.95 -9.34 -2.95
C GLY A 40 12.38 -7.96 -2.60
N ASP A 41 11.20 -7.61 -3.10
CA ASP A 41 10.53 -6.36 -2.77
C ASP A 41 10.14 -6.30 -1.28
N THR A 42 10.23 -5.13 -0.69
CA THR A 42 9.81 -4.90 0.68
C THR A 42 8.30 -4.65 0.72
N ILE A 43 7.62 -5.43 1.56
CA ILE A 43 6.18 -5.34 1.78
C ILE A 43 5.95 -4.88 3.23
N VAL A 44 5.11 -3.88 3.40
CA VAL A 44 4.77 -3.33 4.72
C VAL A 44 3.26 -3.28 4.86
N LEU A 45 2.75 -3.77 5.99
CA LEU A 45 1.37 -3.57 6.40
C LEU A 45 1.27 -2.25 7.18
N VAL A 46 0.40 -1.38 6.74
CA VAL A 46 0.21 -0.04 7.30
C VAL A 46 -1.18 0.07 7.91
N ASP A 47 -1.25 0.45 9.18
CA ASP A 47 -2.51 0.69 9.88
C ASP A 47 -3.02 2.11 9.59
N VAL A 48 -4.15 2.19 8.89
CA VAL A 48 -4.77 3.47 8.51
C VAL A 48 -5.32 4.21 9.74
N GLN A 49 -5.83 3.47 10.74
CA GLN A 49 -6.41 4.06 11.95
C GLN A 49 -5.36 4.53 12.95
N ALA A 50 -4.19 3.90 12.95
CA ALA A 50 -3.05 4.28 13.80
C ALA A 50 -2.15 5.35 13.15
N GLY A 51 -2.70 6.26 12.35
CA GLY A 51 -1.96 7.35 11.73
C GLY A 51 -0.95 6.89 10.67
N MET A 52 -1.27 5.87 9.88
CA MET A 52 -0.40 5.29 8.86
C MET A 52 0.84 4.58 9.42
N GLY A 53 0.73 4.05 10.65
CA GLY A 53 1.82 3.32 11.31
C GLY A 53 2.14 1.99 10.63
N GLU A 54 3.42 1.63 10.58
CA GLU A 54 3.88 0.33 10.07
C GLU A 54 3.71 -0.73 11.15
N VAL A 55 2.95 -1.79 10.86
CA VAL A 55 2.60 -2.84 11.85
C VAL A 55 3.20 -4.21 11.54
N ALA A 56 3.56 -4.48 10.30
CA ALA A 56 4.26 -5.70 9.90
C ALA A 56 5.09 -5.46 8.63
N THR A 57 6.17 -6.21 8.49
CA THR A 57 7.06 -6.14 7.32
C THR A 57 7.46 -7.53 6.87
N ALA A 58 7.55 -7.73 5.56
CA ALA A 58 8.04 -8.94 4.91
C ALA A 58 8.80 -8.59 3.63
N LYS A 59 9.35 -9.62 2.97
CA LYS A 59 9.87 -9.52 1.60
C LYS A 59 9.18 -10.54 0.71
N THR A 60 9.05 -10.22 -0.56
CA THR A 60 8.59 -11.20 -1.54
C THR A 60 9.64 -12.30 -1.76
N ASP A 61 9.16 -13.53 -1.93
CA ASP A 61 9.99 -14.68 -2.30
C ASP A 61 10.35 -14.67 -3.80
N ALA A 62 11.03 -15.72 -4.26
CA ALA A 62 11.42 -15.88 -5.67
C ALA A 62 10.22 -15.95 -6.65
N ASN A 63 9.03 -16.24 -6.14
CA ASN A 63 7.77 -16.27 -6.92
C ASN A 63 6.93 -14.99 -6.72
N GLY A 64 7.49 -13.95 -6.09
CA GLY A 64 6.79 -12.71 -5.78
C GLY A 64 5.77 -12.84 -4.64
N LYS A 65 5.71 -13.96 -3.91
CA LYS A 65 4.73 -14.18 -2.85
C LYS A 65 5.19 -13.58 -1.53
N TYR A 66 4.23 -13.09 -0.73
CA TYR A 66 4.47 -12.59 0.61
C TYR A 66 3.38 -13.01 1.59
N THR A 67 3.71 -12.97 2.88
CA THR A 67 2.79 -13.17 3.99
C THR A 67 3.13 -12.19 5.09
N LEU A 68 2.14 -11.42 5.53
CA LEU A 68 2.22 -10.49 6.65
C LEU A 68 1.27 -10.93 7.75
N LYS A 69 1.72 -10.88 9.01
CA LYS A 69 0.87 -11.17 10.16
C LYS A 69 0.05 -9.93 10.50
N GLU A 70 -1.28 -10.08 10.56
CA GLU A 70 -2.17 -9.03 11.06
C GLU A 70 -2.08 -8.96 12.60
N PRO A 71 -1.86 -7.78 13.18
CA PRO A 71 -1.86 -7.62 14.64
C PRO A 71 -3.28 -7.61 15.24
N GLY A 72 -4.30 -7.37 14.42
CA GLY A 72 -5.71 -7.28 14.82
C GLY A 72 -6.60 -6.97 13.62
N PRO A 73 -7.86 -6.58 13.84
CA PRO A 73 -8.74 -6.16 12.75
C PRO A 73 -8.32 -4.80 12.17
N GLY A 74 -8.22 -4.73 10.79
CA GLY A 74 -7.91 -3.50 10.06
C GLY A 74 -9.04 -2.47 10.04
N PRO A 75 -8.92 -1.39 9.24
CA PRO A 75 -8.43 -1.43 7.85
C PRO A 75 -6.92 -1.23 7.69
N TYR A 76 -6.33 -1.96 6.77
CA TYR A 76 -4.92 -1.89 6.44
C TYR A 76 -4.69 -1.51 4.97
N LEU A 77 -3.50 -0.95 4.72
CA LEU A 77 -2.91 -0.85 3.38
C LEU A 77 -1.69 -1.76 3.31
N VAL A 78 -1.48 -2.39 2.18
CA VAL A 78 -0.19 -3.00 1.83
C VAL A 78 0.60 -1.99 1.04
N ARG A 79 1.80 -1.65 1.52
CA ARG A 79 2.79 -0.86 0.78
C ARG A 79 3.85 -1.80 0.24
N VAL A 80 4.01 -1.81 -1.08
CA VAL A 80 5.11 -2.49 -1.78
C VAL A 80 6.13 -1.45 -2.17
N THR A 81 7.42 -1.70 -1.90
CA THR A 81 8.51 -0.87 -2.41
C THR A 81 9.26 -1.65 -3.49
N HIS A 82 9.05 -1.26 -4.74
CA HIS A 82 9.70 -1.84 -5.90
C HIS A 82 10.68 -0.85 -6.52
N GLN A 83 11.96 -1.21 -6.62
CA GLN A 83 13.03 -0.34 -7.16
C GLN A 83 13.00 1.09 -6.57
N GLY A 84 12.64 1.21 -5.27
CA GLY A 84 12.55 2.49 -4.56
C GLY A 84 11.23 3.23 -4.70
N SER A 85 10.33 2.83 -5.59
CA SER A 85 8.99 3.43 -5.73
C SER A 85 7.98 2.73 -4.84
N PRO A 86 7.17 3.47 -4.04
CA PRO A 86 6.11 2.88 -3.23
C PRO A 86 4.80 2.72 -4.03
N TYR A 87 4.15 1.57 -3.82
CA TYR A 87 2.81 1.26 -4.31
C TYR A 87 1.92 0.95 -3.12
N PHE A 88 0.70 1.48 -3.10
CA PHE A 88 -0.25 1.29 -2.02
C PHE A 88 -1.52 0.63 -2.53
N ILE A 89 -1.99 -0.40 -1.82
CA ILE A 89 -3.23 -1.08 -2.14
C ILE A 89 -3.99 -1.43 -0.86
N ALA A 90 -5.31 -1.33 -0.87
CA ALA A 90 -6.13 -1.73 0.26
C ALA A 90 -6.00 -3.24 0.52
N ALA A 91 -5.82 -3.61 1.78
CA ALA A 91 -5.84 -5.01 2.22
C ALA A 91 -7.21 -5.33 2.83
N PRO A 92 -8.06 -6.12 2.16
CA PRO A 92 -9.29 -6.60 2.75
C PRO A 92 -9.01 -7.42 4.01
N GLN A 93 -9.82 -7.24 5.05
CA GLN A 93 -9.65 -7.94 6.31
C GLN A 93 -9.70 -9.48 6.12
N GLY A 94 -8.74 -10.19 6.70
CA GLY A 94 -8.67 -11.65 6.65
C GLY A 94 -8.25 -12.24 5.31
N SER A 95 -7.90 -11.40 4.35
CA SER A 95 -7.37 -11.81 3.05
C SER A 95 -6.33 -10.82 2.54
N GLY A 96 -5.57 -11.20 1.54
CA GLY A 96 -4.65 -10.28 0.89
C GLY A 96 -5.30 -9.56 -0.30
N PRO A 97 -4.66 -8.51 -0.83
CA PRO A 97 -5.12 -7.78 -2.01
C PRO A 97 -5.01 -8.60 -3.32
N GLY A 98 -4.51 -9.84 -3.25
CA GLY A 98 -4.28 -10.69 -4.43
C GLY A 98 -2.96 -10.35 -5.14
N ASP A 99 -3.01 -10.21 -6.47
CA ASP A 99 -1.86 -9.80 -7.27
C ASP A 99 -1.69 -8.29 -7.26
N ILE A 100 -0.52 -7.83 -6.83
CA ILE A 100 -0.16 -6.40 -6.82
C ILE A 100 0.73 -6.11 -8.03
N PRO A 101 0.25 -5.31 -8.98
CA PRO A 101 1.08 -4.90 -10.11
C PRO A 101 2.09 -3.84 -9.66
N VAL A 102 3.35 -4.05 -10.04
CA VAL A 102 4.42 -3.05 -9.97
C VAL A 102 5.04 -2.91 -11.35
N PHE A 103 5.83 -1.87 -11.56
CA PHE A 103 6.44 -1.57 -12.86
C PHE A 103 7.89 -1.15 -12.66
N ASP A 104 8.77 -1.51 -13.59
CA ASP A 104 10.14 -1.03 -13.59
C ASP A 104 10.20 0.49 -13.49
N VAL A 105 11.18 0.99 -12.75
CA VAL A 105 11.29 2.40 -12.38
C VAL A 105 12.33 3.12 -13.23
N ALA A 106 11.96 4.29 -13.74
CA ALA A 106 12.88 5.20 -14.40
C ALA A 106 12.70 6.63 -13.86
N PRO A 107 13.77 7.43 -13.76
CA PRO A 107 13.66 8.82 -13.30
C PRO A 107 12.93 9.72 -14.28
N ARG A 108 12.89 9.33 -15.55
CA ARG A 108 12.16 9.99 -16.63
C ARG A 108 11.64 8.95 -17.60
N VAL A 109 10.34 9.00 -17.89
CA VAL A 109 9.65 8.01 -18.72
C VAL A 109 9.07 8.69 -19.96
N GLN A 110 9.37 8.13 -21.12
CA GLN A 110 8.76 8.59 -22.38
C GLN A 110 7.26 8.22 -22.39
N GLY A 111 6.41 9.16 -22.78
CA GLY A 111 4.95 8.97 -22.73
C GLY A 111 4.29 9.46 -21.46
N VAL A 112 5.08 9.97 -20.49
CA VAL A 112 4.54 10.75 -19.37
C VAL A 112 4.43 12.20 -19.77
N PHE A 113 3.24 12.77 -19.67
CA PHE A 113 2.97 14.17 -19.94
C PHE A 113 1.94 14.73 -18.95
N ILE A 114 1.89 16.04 -18.88
CA ILE A 114 1.05 16.79 -17.96
C ILE A 114 0.10 17.64 -18.79
N GLU A 115 -1.15 17.65 -18.40
CA GLU A 115 -2.20 18.45 -18.99
C GLU A 115 -2.86 19.31 -17.89
N ALA A 116 -2.97 20.60 -18.13
CA ALA A 116 -3.76 21.47 -17.27
C ALA A 116 -5.25 21.30 -17.62
N ASP A 117 -6.06 20.83 -16.66
CA ASP A 117 -7.48 20.58 -16.85
C ASP A 117 -8.32 21.84 -16.57
N VAL A 118 -8.12 22.42 -15.39
CA VAL A 118 -8.88 23.57 -14.91
C VAL A 118 -7.96 24.58 -14.28
N ILE A 119 -8.12 25.85 -14.68
CA ILE A 119 -7.52 27.00 -14.01
C ILE A 119 -8.66 27.90 -13.57
N GLN A 120 -8.85 28.07 -12.26
CA GLN A 120 -9.87 28.93 -11.67
C GLN A 120 -9.23 30.16 -11.07
N PHE A 121 -9.82 31.32 -11.33
CA PHE A 121 -9.39 32.60 -10.81
C PHE A 121 -10.50 33.18 -9.93
N GLU A 122 -10.17 33.55 -8.72
CA GLU A 122 -11.07 34.25 -7.79
C GLU A 122 -10.40 35.52 -7.31
N ALA A 123 -11.03 36.68 -7.54
CA ALA A 123 -10.53 37.96 -7.06
C ALA A 123 -11.41 38.48 -5.94
N GLU A 124 -10.85 38.58 -4.74
CA GLU A 124 -11.54 39.10 -3.56
C GLU A 124 -10.60 39.98 -2.73
N ASN A 125 -11.12 41.11 -2.22
CA ASN A 125 -10.38 42.03 -1.32
C ASN A 125 -8.99 42.42 -1.85
N GLY A 126 -8.83 42.57 -3.17
CA GLY A 126 -7.56 42.96 -3.80
C GLY A 126 -6.54 41.82 -3.90
N GLN A 127 -6.94 40.60 -3.56
CA GLN A 127 -6.13 39.39 -3.73
C GLN A 127 -6.68 38.57 -4.90
N LEU A 128 -5.78 37.89 -5.61
CA LEU A 128 -6.11 36.92 -6.66
C LEU A 128 -5.74 35.51 -6.16
N THR A 129 -6.75 34.67 -6.03
CA THR A 129 -6.57 33.24 -5.79
C THR A 129 -6.61 32.49 -7.09
N VAL A 130 -5.61 31.65 -7.34
CA VAL A 130 -5.53 30.80 -8.54
C VAL A 130 -5.48 29.35 -8.11
N ASN A 131 -6.49 28.57 -8.53
CA ASN A 131 -6.54 27.12 -8.32
C ASN A 131 -6.27 26.43 -9.66
N GLU A 132 -5.19 25.68 -9.72
CA GLU A 132 -4.80 24.93 -10.92
C GLU A 132 -4.91 23.43 -10.65
N ARG A 133 -5.56 22.71 -11.58
CA ARG A 133 -5.65 21.26 -11.57
C ARG A 133 -4.89 20.69 -12.75
N TYR A 134 -4.04 19.74 -12.48
CA TYR A 134 -3.25 19.04 -13.47
C TYR A 134 -3.57 17.55 -13.48
N PHE A 135 -3.68 16.97 -14.68
CA PHE A 135 -3.63 15.54 -14.89
C PHE A 135 -2.24 15.13 -15.34
N VAL A 136 -1.73 14.08 -14.71
CA VAL A 136 -0.49 13.42 -15.16
C VAL A 136 -0.88 12.13 -15.83
N HIS A 137 -0.60 12.04 -17.12
CA HIS A 137 -0.84 10.85 -17.93
C HIS A 137 0.46 10.06 -18.10
N ASN A 138 0.34 8.73 -17.99
CA ASN A 138 1.44 7.82 -18.26
C ASN A 138 1.01 6.81 -19.33
N ASN A 139 1.42 7.07 -20.57
CA ASN A 139 1.16 6.24 -21.74
C ASN A 139 2.43 5.51 -22.19
N SER A 140 3.31 5.18 -21.23
CA SER A 140 4.56 4.47 -21.57
C SER A 140 4.31 3.07 -22.10
N SER A 141 5.13 2.68 -23.07
CA SER A 141 5.16 1.34 -23.64
C SER A 141 6.60 0.90 -23.85
N PRO A 142 7.07 -0.16 -23.14
CA PRO A 142 6.37 -0.90 -22.09
C PRO A 142 5.95 -0.01 -20.92
N PRO A 143 4.98 -0.44 -20.10
CA PRO A 143 4.54 0.35 -18.95
C PRO A 143 5.67 0.46 -17.91
N LEU A 144 5.96 1.71 -17.49
CA LEU A 144 7.02 2.07 -16.55
C LEU A 144 6.47 3.01 -15.48
N THR A 145 7.10 3.00 -14.31
CA THR A 145 6.85 4.01 -13.27
C THR A 145 7.90 5.13 -13.37
N GLN A 146 7.45 6.38 -13.47
CA GLN A 146 8.34 7.51 -13.31
C GLN A 146 8.48 7.86 -11.83
N TRP A 147 9.67 7.69 -11.30
CA TRP A 147 9.97 7.97 -9.89
C TRP A 147 11.33 8.65 -9.74
N SER A 148 11.32 9.82 -9.13
CA SER A 148 12.53 10.56 -8.77
C SER A 148 12.20 11.59 -7.69
N ALA A 149 13.20 12.22 -7.10
CA ALA A 149 13.00 13.30 -6.12
C ALA A 149 12.21 14.49 -6.68
N LYS A 150 12.14 14.61 -8.01
CA LYS A 150 11.43 15.68 -8.73
C LYS A 150 10.67 15.09 -9.91
N SER A 151 9.74 14.20 -9.66
CA SER A 151 8.94 13.56 -10.72
C SER A 151 7.97 14.53 -11.40
N PHE A 152 7.58 15.59 -10.69
CA PHE A 152 6.67 16.63 -11.16
C PHE A 152 7.08 17.99 -10.60
N GLN A 153 6.99 19.05 -11.39
CA GLN A 153 7.28 20.43 -10.97
C GLN A 153 6.31 21.39 -11.66
N VAL A 154 5.78 22.33 -10.89
CA VAL A 154 5.05 23.50 -11.38
C VAL A 154 5.86 24.74 -11.07
N ILE A 155 5.92 25.66 -12.00
CA ILE A 155 6.56 26.98 -11.79
C ILE A 155 5.47 27.94 -11.38
N LEU A 156 5.58 28.48 -10.18
CA LEU A 156 4.68 29.50 -9.68
C LEU A 156 5.27 30.90 -9.88
N PRO A 157 4.44 31.96 -9.96
CA PRO A 157 4.92 33.33 -9.89
C PRO A 157 5.77 33.59 -8.64
N ALA A 158 6.76 34.48 -8.73
CA ALA A 158 7.69 34.73 -7.63
C ALA A 158 7.03 35.35 -6.38
N ASP A 159 5.87 35.98 -6.56
CA ASP A 159 5.04 36.60 -5.53
C ASP A 159 3.89 35.71 -5.04
N ALA A 160 3.79 34.46 -5.52
CA ALA A 160 2.79 33.53 -5.05
C ALA A 160 3.04 33.17 -3.57
N THR A 161 1.99 33.24 -2.77
CA THR A 161 1.96 32.85 -1.35
C THR A 161 1.04 31.65 -1.15
N ASN A 162 1.34 30.77 -0.19
CA ASN A 162 0.54 29.58 0.13
C ASN A 162 0.25 28.67 -1.08
N PRO A 163 1.29 28.23 -1.81
CA PRO A 163 1.14 27.33 -2.95
C PRO A 163 0.74 25.91 -2.52
#